data_01a2a1c18bf87df5e034f434311211b2
#
_entry.id   01a2a1c18bf87df5e034f434311211b2
#
_cell.length_a   1.000
_cell.length_b   1.000
_cell.length_c   1.000
_cell.angle_alpha   90.00
_cell.angle_beta   90.00
_cell.angle_gamma   90.00
#
_symmetry.space_group_name_H-M   'P 1'
#
loop_
_entity.id
_entity.type
_entity.pdbx_description
1 polymer ?
#
loop_
_entity_poly.entity_id
_entity_poly.type
_entity_poly.pdbx_seq_one_letter_code
_entity_poly.pdbx_strand_id
1 'polypeptide(L)'
;MLERPIFVRERADGNYHVISYLLYKVLEEFIVTVPLSALFCVAIYYGVGMHGSMVLFWLTFLVMNNIGIVLAYLVASFAPSVDSANAILPCYVVICLFFVGLLIPYKEIPVWWSWFAWICPLRYAWSALMMNEFDENDPFNALAYFSVGDSSQKWNYFGYTCAFYPVFFLGTYVIMSFSKYVKR
;
A
#
# COMPACT_ATOMS: atom_id res chain seq x y z
N MET A 1 7.54 -9.28 -13.68
CA MET A 1 8.42 -8.95 -14.82
C MET A 1 8.94 -10.19 -15.53
N LEU A 2 9.51 -11.19 -14.86
CA LEU A 2 10.04 -12.41 -15.49
C LEU A 2 8.96 -13.21 -16.24
N GLU A 3 7.73 -13.22 -15.76
CA GLU A 3 6.59 -13.89 -16.41
C GLU A 3 5.94 -13.06 -17.53
N ARG A 4 6.36 -11.83 -17.74
CA ARG A 4 5.79 -10.95 -18.77
C ARG A 4 5.82 -11.54 -20.18
N PRO A 5 6.90 -12.21 -20.65
CA PRO A 5 6.92 -12.82 -21.96
C PRO A 5 5.90 -13.96 -22.11
N ILE A 6 5.68 -14.73 -21.03
CA ILE A 6 4.70 -15.82 -20.99
C ILE A 6 3.30 -15.23 -21.08
N PHE A 7 2.98 -14.24 -20.23
CA PHE A 7 1.71 -13.53 -20.24
C PHE A 7 1.37 -12.94 -21.62
N VAL A 8 2.35 -12.30 -22.27
CA VAL A 8 2.14 -11.68 -23.60
C VAL A 8 1.82 -12.73 -24.66
N ARG A 9 2.50 -13.88 -24.64
CA ARG A 9 2.27 -14.99 -25.55
C ARG A 9 0.89 -15.60 -25.36
N GLU A 10 0.55 -15.97 -24.13
CA GLU A 10 -0.72 -16.61 -23.80
C GLU A 10 -1.93 -15.68 -24.04
N ARG A 11 -1.75 -14.38 -23.83
CA ARG A 11 -2.76 -13.38 -24.20
C ARG A 11 -2.93 -13.27 -25.72
N ALA A 12 -1.84 -13.32 -26.48
CA ALA A 12 -1.90 -13.28 -27.94
C ALA A 12 -2.61 -14.53 -28.52
N ASP A 13 -2.47 -15.67 -27.85
CA ASP A 13 -3.13 -16.93 -28.18
C ASP A 13 -4.62 -16.98 -27.71
N GLY A 14 -5.09 -15.94 -26.99
CA GLY A 14 -6.47 -15.83 -26.54
C GLY A 14 -6.85 -16.73 -25.35
N ASN A 15 -5.88 -17.28 -24.62
CA ASN A 15 -6.12 -18.30 -23.59
C ASN A 15 -6.88 -17.74 -22.36
N TYR A 16 -6.71 -16.46 -22.02
CA TYR A 16 -7.42 -15.83 -20.88
C TYR A 16 -7.51 -14.30 -20.96
N HIS A 17 -8.44 -13.75 -20.18
CA HIS A 17 -8.58 -12.31 -20.01
C HIS A 17 -7.56 -11.77 -19.00
N VAL A 18 -7.12 -10.52 -19.20
CA VAL A 18 -6.17 -9.81 -18.30
C VAL A 18 -6.65 -9.81 -16.86
N ILE A 19 -7.96 -9.63 -16.65
CA ILE A 19 -8.53 -9.61 -15.29
C ILE A 19 -8.39 -10.95 -14.57
N SER A 20 -8.56 -12.08 -15.27
CA SER A 20 -8.42 -13.42 -14.70
C SER A 20 -6.98 -13.68 -14.24
N TYR A 21 -6.01 -13.23 -15.04
CA TYR A 21 -4.60 -13.32 -14.67
C TYR A 21 -4.28 -12.47 -13.43
N LEU A 22 -4.74 -11.22 -13.38
CA LEU A 22 -4.50 -10.35 -12.24
C LEU A 22 -5.15 -10.88 -10.96
N LEU A 23 -6.39 -11.37 -11.04
CA LEU A 23 -7.08 -11.96 -9.89
C LEU A 23 -6.36 -13.19 -9.37
N TYR A 24 -5.90 -14.06 -10.27
CA TYR A 24 -5.12 -15.23 -9.88
C TYR A 24 -3.84 -14.83 -9.13
N LYS A 25 -3.07 -13.89 -9.68
CA LYS A 25 -1.82 -13.42 -9.07
C LYS A 25 -2.03 -12.76 -7.70
N VAL A 26 -3.06 -11.94 -7.59
CA VAL A 26 -3.41 -11.30 -6.31
C VAL A 26 -3.85 -12.34 -5.28
N LEU A 27 -4.63 -13.35 -5.68
CA LEU A 27 -5.04 -14.43 -4.77
C LEU A 27 -3.86 -15.29 -4.32
N GLU A 28 -2.95 -15.63 -5.22
CA GLU A 28 -1.71 -16.35 -4.91
C GLU A 28 -0.91 -15.63 -3.82
N GLU A 29 -0.65 -14.34 -4.02
CA GLU A 29 0.09 -13.51 -3.05
C GLU A 29 -0.69 -13.33 -1.74
N PHE A 30 -2.01 -13.17 -1.79
CA PHE A 30 -2.84 -13.01 -0.60
C PHE A 30 -2.78 -14.23 0.32
N ILE A 31 -2.82 -15.45 -0.24
CA ILE A 31 -2.74 -16.70 0.56
C ILE A 31 -1.42 -16.76 1.34
N VAL A 32 -0.32 -16.30 0.74
CA VAL A 32 0.99 -16.27 1.40
C VAL A 32 1.11 -15.12 2.40
N THR A 33 0.57 -13.96 2.04
CA THR A 33 0.71 -12.74 2.84
C THR A 33 -0.08 -12.80 4.14
N VAL A 34 -1.25 -13.46 4.18
CA VAL A 34 -2.08 -13.56 5.39
C VAL A 34 -1.34 -14.22 6.57
N PRO A 35 -0.83 -15.46 6.46
CA PRO A 35 -0.14 -16.09 7.59
C PRO A 35 1.17 -15.38 7.94
N LEU A 36 1.91 -14.92 6.95
CA LEU A 36 3.18 -14.22 7.16
C LEU A 36 2.96 -12.89 7.91
N SER A 37 1.97 -12.11 7.50
CA SER A 37 1.62 -10.84 8.16
C SER A 37 1.12 -11.07 9.59
N ALA A 38 0.34 -12.12 9.84
CA ALA A 38 -0.15 -12.44 11.17
C ALA A 38 1.01 -12.79 12.11
N LEU A 39 1.94 -13.63 11.68
CA LEU A 39 3.13 -14.00 12.45
C LEU A 39 3.99 -12.77 12.77
N PHE A 40 4.23 -11.91 11.78
CA PHE A 40 5.00 -10.69 11.94
C PHE A 40 4.33 -9.70 12.90
N CYS A 41 2.99 -9.51 12.78
CA CYS A 41 2.23 -8.64 13.66
C CYS A 41 2.24 -9.13 15.11
N VAL A 42 2.09 -10.43 15.36
CA VAL A 42 2.20 -11.01 16.69
C VAL A 42 3.56 -10.73 17.30
N ALA A 43 4.63 -10.95 16.55
CA ALA A 43 5.99 -10.72 17.02
C ALA A 43 6.24 -9.23 17.38
N ILE A 44 5.79 -8.29 16.55
CA ILE A 44 5.96 -6.86 16.83
C ILE A 44 5.06 -6.41 17.98
N TYR A 45 3.78 -6.78 17.96
CA TYR A 45 2.82 -6.33 18.96
C TYR A 45 3.25 -6.68 20.37
N TYR A 46 3.64 -7.93 20.59
CA TYR A 46 4.13 -8.38 21.91
C TYR A 46 5.58 -7.98 22.18
N GLY A 47 6.43 -7.93 21.16
CA GLY A 47 7.83 -7.54 21.31
C GLY A 47 8.04 -6.07 21.69
N VAL A 48 7.19 -5.17 21.18
CA VAL A 48 7.22 -3.74 21.49
C VAL A 48 6.34 -3.40 22.70
N GLY A 49 5.37 -4.26 23.03
CA GLY A 49 4.41 -4.01 24.11
C GLY A 49 3.35 -2.99 23.72
N MET A 50 2.77 -3.11 22.52
CA MET A 50 1.73 -2.21 22.03
C MET A 50 0.44 -2.36 22.83
N HIS A 51 -0.32 -1.26 23.02
CA HIS A 51 -1.53 -1.20 23.86
C HIS A 51 -2.82 -1.13 23.03
N GLY A 52 -2.74 -0.73 21.77
CA GLY A 52 -3.89 -0.57 20.89
C GLY A 52 -4.58 -1.89 20.53
N SER A 53 -5.55 -1.83 19.62
CA SER A 53 -6.21 -3.03 19.11
C SER A 53 -5.30 -3.81 18.18
N MET A 54 -4.93 -5.04 18.56
CA MET A 54 -4.14 -5.96 17.73
C MET A 54 -4.80 -6.26 16.38
N VAL A 55 -6.14 -6.36 16.35
CA VAL A 55 -6.89 -6.65 15.13
C VAL A 55 -6.75 -5.53 14.12
N LEU A 56 -6.91 -4.27 14.54
CA LEU A 56 -6.76 -3.11 13.66
C LEU A 56 -5.31 -2.99 13.17
N PHE A 57 -4.34 -3.21 14.04
CA PHE A 57 -2.93 -3.24 13.69
C PHE A 57 -2.64 -4.26 12.58
N TRP A 58 -3.07 -5.53 12.78
CA TRP A 58 -2.88 -6.58 11.79
C TRP A 58 -3.61 -6.30 10.47
N LEU A 59 -4.88 -5.87 10.52
CA LEU A 59 -5.65 -5.55 9.32
C LEU A 59 -5.01 -4.42 8.50
N THR A 60 -4.56 -3.36 9.18
CA THR A 60 -3.89 -2.23 8.50
C THR A 60 -2.58 -2.69 7.84
N PHE A 61 -1.80 -3.51 8.55
CA PHE A 61 -0.56 -4.07 8.02
C PHE A 61 -0.82 -4.98 6.83
N LEU A 62 -1.83 -5.86 6.91
CA LEU A 62 -2.23 -6.76 5.84
C LEU A 62 -2.67 -5.99 4.58
N VAL A 63 -3.52 -4.97 4.74
CA VAL A 63 -4.00 -4.14 3.63
C VAL A 63 -2.83 -3.39 2.99
N MET A 64 -1.92 -2.83 3.78
CA MET A 64 -0.74 -2.13 3.24
C MET A 64 0.19 -3.04 2.47
N ASN A 65 0.42 -4.29 2.93
CA ASN A 65 1.18 -5.28 2.16
C ASN A 65 0.52 -5.55 0.79
N ASN A 66 -0.80 -5.76 0.78
CA ASN A 66 -1.54 -6.01 -0.47
C ASN A 66 -1.52 -4.79 -1.40
N ILE A 67 -1.61 -3.56 -0.88
CA ILE A 67 -1.43 -2.33 -1.66
C ILE A 67 -0.03 -2.30 -2.29
N GLY A 68 1.01 -2.65 -1.52
CA GLY A 68 2.38 -2.75 -2.01
C GLY A 68 2.56 -3.74 -3.15
N ILE A 69 1.92 -4.92 -3.06
CA ILE A 69 1.91 -5.96 -4.10
C ILE A 69 1.26 -5.43 -5.39
N VAL A 70 0.07 -4.83 -5.28
CA VAL A 70 -0.64 -4.30 -6.45
C VAL A 70 0.11 -3.11 -7.06
N LEU A 71 0.73 -2.27 -6.23
CA LEU A 71 1.62 -1.19 -6.69
C LEU A 71 2.83 -1.74 -7.44
N ALA A 72 3.42 -2.84 -6.97
CA ALA A 72 4.53 -3.50 -7.68
C ALA A 72 4.07 -4.03 -9.05
N TYR A 73 2.87 -4.60 -9.17
CA TYR A 73 2.29 -4.99 -10.46
C TYR A 73 2.01 -3.79 -11.36
N LEU A 74 1.54 -2.68 -10.79
CA LEU A 74 1.34 -1.43 -11.52
C LEU A 74 2.67 -0.95 -12.14
N VAL A 75 3.72 -0.83 -11.34
CA VAL A 75 5.04 -0.42 -11.81
C VAL A 75 5.60 -1.41 -12.83
N ALA A 76 5.47 -2.71 -12.56
CA ALA A 76 5.90 -3.75 -13.49
C ALA A 76 5.17 -3.70 -14.84
N SER A 77 3.95 -3.19 -14.89
CA SER A 77 3.18 -3.13 -16.13
C SER A 77 3.65 -2.05 -17.10
N PHE A 78 4.20 -0.93 -16.61
CA PHE A 78 4.70 0.14 -17.49
C PHE A 78 6.23 0.23 -17.58
N ALA A 79 6.97 -0.32 -16.62
CA ALA A 79 8.42 -0.26 -16.62
C ALA A 79 9.01 -1.04 -17.82
N PRO A 80 10.04 -0.48 -18.53
CA PRO A 80 10.64 -1.12 -19.70
C PRO A 80 11.52 -2.32 -19.32
N SER A 81 12.17 -2.29 -18.15
CA SER A 81 13.08 -3.36 -17.69
C SER A 81 12.86 -3.65 -16.21
N VAL A 82 13.39 -4.81 -15.74
CA VAL A 82 13.38 -5.19 -14.32
C VAL A 82 14.13 -4.16 -13.47
N ASP A 83 15.28 -3.70 -13.97
CA ASP A 83 16.13 -2.73 -13.25
C ASP A 83 15.41 -1.40 -13.07
N SER A 84 14.69 -0.92 -14.09
CA SER A 84 13.90 0.31 -13.98
C SER A 84 12.74 0.15 -13.00
N ALA A 85 12.06 -0.99 -12.95
CA ALA A 85 11.01 -1.25 -11.98
C ALA A 85 11.56 -1.26 -10.54
N ASN A 86 12.71 -1.90 -10.34
CA ASN A 86 13.41 -1.96 -9.05
C ASN A 86 13.92 -0.59 -8.57
N ALA A 87 14.15 0.35 -9.48
CA ALA A 87 14.52 1.72 -9.12
C ALA A 87 13.29 2.61 -8.82
N ILE A 88 12.23 2.51 -9.61
CA ILE A 88 11.03 3.35 -9.49
C ILE A 88 10.29 3.07 -8.16
N LEU A 89 10.12 1.80 -7.81
CA LEU A 89 9.30 1.42 -6.66
C LEU A 89 9.87 1.92 -5.33
N PRO A 90 11.17 1.70 -4.99
CA PRO A 90 11.74 2.27 -3.78
C PRO A 90 11.76 3.81 -3.78
N CYS A 91 12.00 4.44 -4.94
CA CYS A 91 11.95 5.90 -5.05
C CYS A 91 10.57 6.45 -4.68
N TYR A 92 9.49 5.85 -5.18
CA TYR A 92 8.12 6.22 -4.79
C TYR A 92 7.88 6.03 -3.28
N VAL A 93 8.31 4.90 -2.71
CA VAL A 93 8.13 4.61 -1.28
C VAL A 93 8.89 5.62 -0.41
N VAL A 94 10.13 5.96 -0.76
CA VAL A 94 10.94 6.96 -0.04
C VAL A 94 10.26 8.34 -0.09
N ILE A 95 9.77 8.76 -1.24
CA ILE A 95 9.00 10.01 -1.35
C ILE A 95 7.76 9.96 -0.45
N CYS A 96 7.00 8.87 -0.48
CA CYS A 96 5.85 8.71 0.40
C CYS A 96 6.21 8.81 1.88
N LEU A 97 7.38 8.30 2.33
CA LEU A 97 7.80 8.38 3.74
C LEU A 97 7.94 9.81 4.25
N PHE A 98 8.33 10.76 3.41
CA PHE A 98 8.38 12.18 3.81
C PHE A 98 7.00 12.76 4.08
N PHE A 99 5.95 12.25 3.40
CA PHE A 99 4.57 12.76 3.49
C PHE A 99 3.66 11.92 4.39
N VAL A 100 4.20 10.89 5.04
CA VAL A 100 3.44 10.04 5.99
C VAL A 100 3.00 10.81 7.23
N GLY A 101 3.73 11.86 7.61
CA GLY A 101 3.53 12.59 8.86
C GLY A 101 4.48 12.15 9.99
N LEU A 102 5.33 11.12 9.75
CA LEU A 102 6.32 10.65 10.70
C LEU A 102 7.57 11.56 10.72
N LEU A 103 8.12 11.85 9.54
CA LEU A 103 9.34 12.66 9.40
C LEU A 103 9.02 14.15 9.42
N ILE A 104 7.93 14.54 8.77
CA ILE A 104 7.47 15.93 8.71
C ILE A 104 6.01 15.94 9.18
N PRO A 105 5.67 16.58 10.31
CA PRO A 105 4.29 16.74 10.76
C PRO A 105 3.42 17.40 9.68
N TYR A 106 2.17 17.00 9.56
CA TYR A 106 1.29 17.51 8.47
C TYR A 106 1.14 19.04 8.45
N LYS A 107 1.27 19.69 9.60
CA LYS A 107 1.20 21.18 9.72
C LYS A 107 2.39 21.88 9.07
N GLU A 108 3.53 21.20 8.95
CA GLU A 108 4.77 21.77 8.41
C GLU A 108 4.92 21.53 6.92
N ILE A 109 4.05 20.69 6.31
CA ILE A 109 4.07 20.43 4.87
C ILE A 109 3.63 21.70 4.12
N PRO A 110 4.44 22.24 3.21
CA PRO A 110 4.08 23.39 2.40
C PRO A 110 2.77 23.15 1.62
N VAL A 111 1.92 24.17 1.51
CA VAL A 111 0.58 24.07 0.89
C VAL A 111 0.66 23.54 -0.56
N TRP A 112 1.69 23.90 -1.31
CA TRP A 112 1.90 23.47 -2.68
C TRP A 112 2.33 22.00 -2.83
N TRP A 113 2.76 21.34 -1.74
CA TRP A 113 3.03 19.89 -1.67
C TRP A 113 1.94 19.09 -0.95
N SER A 114 1.00 19.74 -0.30
CA SER A 114 -0.03 19.08 0.52
C SER A 114 -0.90 18.11 -0.28
N TRP A 115 -1.13 18.39 -1.58
CA TRP A 115 -1.89 17.49 -2.45
C TRP A 115 -1.27 16.08 -2.57
N PHE A 116 0.07 15.99 -2.54
CA PHE A 116 0.75 14.69 -2.61
C PHE A 116 0.48 13.84 -1.36
N ALA A 117 0.44 14.46 -0.19
CA ALA A 117 0.11 13.79 1.06
C ALA A 117 -1.29 13.14 1.03
N TRP A 118 -2.24 13.70 0.28
CA TRP A 118 -3.58 13.13 0.11
C TRP A 118 -3.62 11.89 -0.79
N ILE A 119 -2.67 11.75 -1.71
CA ILE A 119 -2.56 10.61 -2.63
C ILE A 119 -1.72 9.47 -2.02
N CYS A 120 -1.03 9.72 -0.91
CA CYS A 120 -0.15 8.76 -0.28
C CYS A 120 -0.93 7.77 0.62
N PRO A 121 -1.01 6.46 0.30
CA PRO A 121 -1.72 5.48 1.12
C PRO A 121 -1.08 5.29 2.49
N LEU A 122 0.25 5.41 2.59
CA LEU A 122 1.00 5.30 3.84
C LEU A 122 0.55 6.31 4.89
N ARG A 123 0.13 7.50 4.49
CA ARG A 123 -0.40 8.53 5.40
C ARG A 123 -1.59 8.02 6.19
N TYR A 124 -2.56 7.43 5.51
CA TYR A 124 -3.80 6.97 6.14
C TYR A 124 -3.55 5.75 7.02
N ALA A 125 -2.71 4.83 6.57
CA ALA A 125 -2.32 3.66 7.36
C ALA A 125 -1.56 4.08 8.63
N TRP A 126 -0.58 4.98 8.51
CA TRP A 126 0.14 5.54 9.65
C TRP A 126 -0.79 6.24 10.63
N SER A 127 -1.68 7.11 10.14
CA SER A 127 -2.65 7.79 10.99
C SER A 127 -3.56 6.81 11.73
N ALA A 128 -4.06 5.77 11.06
CA ALA A 128 -4.88 4.74 11.68
C ALA A 128 -4.13 3.99 12.79
N LEU A 129 -2.84 3.67 12.58
CA LEU A 129 -2.00 3.00 13.57
C LEU A 129 -1.68 3.91 14.75
N MET A 130 -1.37 5.19 14.51
CA MET A 130 -1.15 6.17 15.57
C MET A 130 -2.39 6.37 16.44
N MET A 131 -3.56 6.53 15.82
CA MET A 131 -4.83 6.61 16.54
C MET A 131 -5.19 5.33 17.29
N ASN A 132 -4.68 4.17 16.84
CA ASN A 132 -4.91 2.91 17.53
C ASN A 132 -4.04 2.75 18.76
N GLU A 133 -2.80 3.24 18.72
CA GLU A 133 -1.84 3.10 19.82
C GLU A 133 -2.01 4.21 20.86
N PHE A 134 -2.19 5.45 20.42
CA PHE A 134 -2.36 6.63 21.27
C PHE A 134 -3.84 7.00 21.33
N ASP A 135 -4.58 6.31 22.20
CA ASP A 135 -6.00 6.59 22.50
C ASP A 135 -6.11 7.68 23.61
N GLU A 136 -7.23 7.77 24.31
CA GLU A 136 -7.58 8.80 25.31
C GLU A 136 -6.51 9.08 26.39
N ASN A 137 -5.54 8.18 26.58
CA ASN A 137 -4.43 8.30 27.52
C ASN A 137 -3.08 8.60 26.83
N ASP A 138 -3.05 9.54 25.89
CA ASP A 138 -1.80 9.94 25.23
C ASP A 138 -0.96 10.85 26.15
N PRO A 139 0.04 10.32 26.91
CA PRO A 139 0.83 11.10 27.86
C PRO A 139 1.76 12.10 27.16
N PHE A 140 1.99 11.95 25.86
CA PHE A 140 2.92 12.77 25.09
C PHE A 140 2.23 13.71 24.12
N ASN A 141 0.87 13.73 24.06
CA ASN A 141 0.12 14.44 23.04
C ASN A 141 0.62 14.11 21.60
N ALA A 142 0.96 12.85 21.36
CA ALA A 142 1.55 12.40 20.09
C ALA A 142 0.62 12.67 18.91
N LEU A 143 -0.69 12.45 19.08
CA LEU A 143 -1.69 12.72 18.04
C LEU A 143 -1.71 14.21 17.66
N ALA A 144 -1.62 15.11 18.64
CA ALA A 144 -1.55 16.55 18.38
C ALA A 144 -0.22 16.98 17.76
N TYR A 145 0.89 16.39 18.19
CA TYR A 145 2.22 16.66 17.65
C TYR A 145 2.32 16.29 16.17
N PHE A 146 1.90 15.07 15.79
CA PHE A 146 1.90 14.62 14.40
C PHE A 146 0.73 15.14 13.59
N SER A 147 -0.18 15.91 14.22
CA SER A 147 -1.38 16.45 13.57
C SER A 147 -2.29 15.38 12.96
N VAL A 148 -2.33 14.23 13.62
CA VAL A 148 -3.25 13.14 13.33
C VAL A 148 -4.59 13.47 14.00
N GLY A 149 -5.72 13.12 13.40
CA GLY A 149 -7.05 13.40 13.95
C GLY A 149 -7.36 12.68 15.26
N ASP A 150 -8.60 12.74 15.71
CA ASP A 150 -9.06 12.09 16.93
C ASP A 150 -9.06 10.56 16.81
N SER A 151 -8.82 9.86 17.91
CA SER A 151 -8.80 8.39 18.00
C SER A 151 -10.10 7.72 17.54
N SER A 152 -11.25 8.44 17.66
CA SER A 152 -12.55 7.97 17.17
C SER A 152 -12.61 7.71 15.67
N GLN A 153 -11.69 8.29 14.88
CA GLN A 153 -11.66 8.21 13.43
C GLN A 153 -10.78 7.07 12.89
N LYS A 154 -10.15 6.26 13.74
CA LYS A 154 -9.22 5.18 13.33
C LYS A 154 -9.78 4.25 12.26
N TRP A 155 -11.06 3.87 12.35
CA TRP A 155 -11.72 3.02 11.35
C TRP A 155 -11.98 3.72 10.02
N ASN A 156 -12.23 5.03 10.05
CA ASN A 156 -12.40 5.81 8.82
C ASN A 156 -11.07 5.89 8.04
N TYR A 157 -9.95 6.13 8.74
CA TYR A 157 -8.62 6.15 8.12
C TYR A 157 -8.20 4.78 7.61
N PHE A 158 -8.57 3.71 8.32
CA PHE A 158 -8.43 2.34 7.80
C PHE A 158 -9.24 2.15 6.51
N GLY A 159 -10.49 2.63 6.47
CA GLY A 159 -11.34 2.60 5.27
C GLY A 159 -10.74 3.36 4.09
N TYR A 160 -10.15 4.54 4.33
CA TYR A 160 -9.43 5.28 3.29
C TYR A 160 -8.22 4.50 2.78
N THR A 161 -7.47 3.83 3.66
CA THR A 161 -6.37 2.96 3.23
C THR A 161 -6.88 1.85 2.31
N CYS A 162 -7.97 1.18 2.66
CA CYS A 162 -8.57 0.14 1.83
C CYS A 162 -9.00 0.65 0.44
N ALA A 163 -9.44 1.91 0.34
CA ALA A 163 -9.88 2.50 -0.93
C ALA A 163 -8.75 2.64 -1.97
N PHE A 164 -7.49 2.69 -1.56
CA PHE A 164 -6.35 2.72 -2.49
C PHE A 164 -6.12 1.39 -3.21
N TYR A 165 -6.51 0.28 -2.58
CA TYR A 165 -6.32 -1.04 -3.18
C TYR A 165 -7.03 -1.19 -4.54
N PRO A 166 -8.37 -0.95 -4.66
CA PRO A 166 -9.06 -1.02 -5.94
C PRO A 166 -8.56 0.04 -6.94
N VAL A 167 -8.12 1.21 -6.49
CA VAL A 167 -7.57 2.25 -7.38
C VAL A 167 -6.31 1.75 -8.08
N PHE A 168 -5.35 1.20 -7.34
CA PHE A 168 -4.13 0.65 -7.94
C PHE A 168 -4.41 -0.60 -8.77
N PHE A 169 -5.35 -1.45 -8.33
CA PHE A 169 -5.77 -2.64 -9.09
C PHE A 169 -6.36 -2.26 -10.45
N LEU A 170 -7.27 -1.29 -10.48
CA LEU A 170 -7.84 -0.76 -11.71
C LEU A 170 -6.77 -0.11 -12.59
N GLY A 171 -5.86 0.66 -12.02
CA GLY A 171 -4.73 1.23 -12.74
C GLY A 171 -3.87 0.15 -13.42
N THR A 172 -3.53 -0.91 -12.69
CA THR A 172 -2.79 -2.05 -13.24
C THR A 172 -3.56 -2.72 -14.39
N TYR A 173 -4.84 -2.98 -14.19
CA TYR A 173 -5.71 -3.59 -15.21
C TYR A 173 -5.75 -2.75 -16.48
N VAL A 174 -5.97 -1.43 -16.35
CA VAL A 174 -6.03 -0.50 -17.49
C VAL A 174 -4.70 -0.51 -18.24
N ILE A 175 -3.57 -0.33 -17.56
CA ILE A 175 -2.25 -0.32 -18.21
C ILE A 175 -1.99 -1.65 -18.92
N MET A 176 -2.23 -2.78 -18.25
CA MET A 176 -2.03 -4.10 -18.86
C MET A 176 -2.95 -4.36 -20.04
N SER A 177 -4.17 -3.81 -20.03
CA SER A 177 -5.13 -3.97 -21.13
C SER A 177 -4.74 -3.17 -22.36
N PHE A 178 -4.23 -1.97 -22.20
CA PHE A 178 -3.87 -1.09 -23.31
C PHE A 178 -2.41 -1.24 -23.78
N SER A 179 -1.53 -1.80 -22.96
CA SER A 179 -0.13 -1.99 -23.34
C SER A 179 0.01 -3.05 -24.43
N LYS A 180 0.46 -2.62 -25.60
CA LYS A 180 0.86 -3.50 -26.70
C LYS A 180 2.31 -3.92 -26.47
N TYR A 181 2.53 -4.99 -25.73
CA TYR A 181 3.88 -5.49 -25.43
C TYR A 181 4.60 -6.13 -26.64
N VAL A 182 3.87 -6.44 -27.71
CA VAL A 182 4.45 -7.00 -28.95
C VAL A 182 4.62 -5.86 -29.95
N LYS A 183 5.86 -5.45 -30.18
CA LYS A 183 6.22 -4.74 -31.42
C LYS A 183 6.27 -5.79 -32.52
N ARG A 184 5.34 -5.73 -33.50
CA ARG A 184 5.46 -6.42 -34.75
C ARG A 184 6.59 -5.81 -35.57
#